data_37629138b1e4da42f0b6d75eaf28c693
#
_entry.id   37629138b1e4da42f0b6d75eaf28c693
#
_cell.length_a   1.000
_cell.length_b   1.000
_cell.length_c   1.000
_cell.angle_alpha   90.00
_cell.angle_beta   90.00
_cell.angle_gamma   90.00
#
_symmetry.space_group_name_H-M   'P 1'
#
loop_
_entity.id
_entity.type
_entity.pdbx_description
1 polymer ?
#
loop_
_entity_poly.entity_id
_entity_poly.type
_entity_poly.pdbx_seq_one_letter_code
_entity_poly.pdbx_strand_id
1 'polypeptide(L)'
;MASLLGGLFNNYSEVSAEELTQQYGMYLMPNEKIRSGFKLIRDSFLFTDHRIVLIDHQGVTGRKTRVASIALDSIYEVTMETGGTGFDDSEITLHYITSPFYKSNNVQVASYKFEFGKKFNVQSLYIAFLTLAHQNHQRING
;
A
#
# COMPACT_ATOMS: atom_id res chain seq x y z
N MET A 1 13.70 -6.95 1.42
CA MET A 1 12.56 -6.06 1.72
C MET A 1 11.25 -6.59 1.18
N ALA A 2 11.16 -6.91 -0.11
CA ALA A 2 9.95 -7.49 -0.70
C ALA A 2 9.53 -8.81 -0.04
N SER A 3 10.48 -9.63 0.42
CA SER A 3 10.17 -10.91 1.06
C SER A 3 9.49 -10.76 2.43
N LEU A 4 9.83 -9.72 3.20
CA LEU A 4 9.20 -9.46 4.50
C LEU A 4 7.74 -9.05 4.31
N LEU A 5 7.49 -8.11 3.41
CA LEU A 5 6.13 -7.66 3.08
C LEU A 5 5.34 -8.78 2.41
N GLY A 6 5.95 -9.51 1.49
CA GLY A 6 5.31 -10.63 0.80
C GLY A 6 4.83 -11.70 1.76
N GLY A 7 5.63 -12.07 2.75
CA GLY A 7 5.26 -13.04 3.75
C GLY A 7 4.10 -12.59 4.62
N LEU A 8 4.09 -11.32 5.01
CA LEU A 8 3.01 -10.75 5.82
C LEU A 8 1.72 -10.60 5.03
N PHE A 9 1.80 -10.10 3.81
CA PHE A 9 0.62 -9.84 3.00
C PHE A 9 -0.02 -11.10 2.43
N ASN A 10 0.74 -12.15 2.18
CA ASN A 10 0.20 -13.42 1.72
C ASN A 10 -0.84 -14.00 2.69
N ASN A 11 -0.71 -13.71 3.97
CA ASN A 11 -1.64 -14.19 4.99
C ASN A 11 -2.96 -13.43 5.01
N TYR A 12 -3.03 -12.26 4.37
CA TYR A 12 -4.19 -11.37 4.43
C TYR A 12 -4.81 -11.08 3.06
N SER A 13 -4.22 -11.61 2.00
CA SER A 13 -4.74 -11.41 0.65
C SER A 13 -6.01 -12.25 0.46
N GLU A 14 -7.12 -11.58 0.14
CA GLU A 14 -8.39 -12.24 -0.16
C GLU A 14 -8.39 -12.89 -1.54
N VAL A 15 -7.45 -12.49 -2.40
CA VAL A 15 -7.38 -12.91 -3.80
C VAL A 15 -5.95 -13.34 -4.09
N SER A 16 -5.78 -14.40 -4.86
CA SER A 16 -4.45 -14.91 -5.18
C SER A 16 -3.69 -13.93 -6.08
N ALA A 17 -2.35 -13.97 -5.99
CA ALA A 17 -1.49 -13.16 -6.85
C ALA A 17 -1.72 -13.46 -8.33
N GLU A 18 -2.04 -14.70 -8.66
CA GLU A 18 -2.33 -15.11 -10.04
C GLU A 18 -3.60 -14.46 -10.60
N GLU A 19 -4.67 -14.46 -9.81
CA GLU A 19 -5.92 -13.80 -10.20
C GLU A 19 -5.75 -12.30 -10.34
N LEU A 20 -5.00 -11.68 -9.43
CA LEU A 20 -4.71 -10.24 -9.49
C LEU A 20 -3.87 -9.91 -10.73
N THR A 21 -2.93 -10.77 -11.07
CA THR A 21 -2.10 -10.58 -12.28
C THR A 21 -2.95 -10.67 -13.56
N GLN A 22 -3.91 -11.60 -13.60
CA GLN A 22 -4.83 -11.69 -14.73
C GLN A 22 -5.69 -10.43 -14.86
N GLN A 23 -6.15 -9.89 -13.75
CA GLN A 23 -7.05 -8.73 -13.74
C GLN A 23 -6.31 -7.40 -13.95
N TYR A 24 -5.12 -7.24 -13.36
CA TYR A 24 -4.42 -5.96 -13.28
C TYR A 24 -3.01 -5.97 -13.88
N GLY A 25 -2.59 -7.08 -14.49
CA GLY A 25 -1.24 -7.22 -15.04
C GLY A 25 -0.89 -6.16 -16.08
N MET A 26 -1.90 -5.58 -16.75
CA MET A 26 -1.71 -4.53 -17.74
C MET A 26 -1.11 -3.24 -17.15
N TYR A 27 -1.15 -3.06 -15.83
CA TYR A 27 -0.63 -1.88 -15.16
C TYR A 27 0.79 -2.07 -14.61
N LEU A 28 1.41 -3.22 -14.83
CA LEU A 28 2.73 -3.55 -14.30
C LEU A 28 3.83 -3.11 -15.25
N MET A 29 4.96 -2.71 -14.65
CA MET A 29 6.21 -2.51 -15.38
C MET A 29 6.80 -3.87 -15.82
N PRO A 30 7.70 -3.88 -16.83
CA PRO A 30 8.40 -5.11 -17.16
C PRO A 30 9.11 -5.70 -15.94
N ASN A 31 8.96 -7.01 -15.74
CA ASN A 31 9.56 -7.76 -14.62
C ASN A 31 9.01 -7.43 -13.23
N GLU A 32 7.99 -6.60 -13.14
CA GLU A 32 7.29 -6.34 -11.89
C GLU A 32 6.28 -7.46 -11.61
N LYS A 33 6.20 -7.92 -10.36
CA LYS A 33 5.30 -9.00 -9.98
C LYS A 33 4.37 -8.57 -8.84
N ILE A 34 3.09 -8.90 -8.97
CA ILE A 34 2.12 -8.72 -7.91
C ILE A 34 2.37 -9.79 -6.84
N ARG A 35 2.51 -9.36 -5.59
CA ARG A 35 2.71 -10.25 -4.43
C ARG A 35 1.41 -10.53 -3.70
N SER A 36 0.56 -9.52 -3.56
CA SER A 36 -0.72 -9.64 -2.86
C SER A 36 -1.60 -8.46 -3.22
N GLY A 37 -2.85 -8.51 -2.81
CA GLY A 37 -3.76 -7.40 -3.01
C GLY A 37 -4.97 -7.48 -2.09
N PHE A 38 -5.62 -6.35 -1.94
CA PHE A 38 -6.78 -6.19 -1.09
C PHE A 38 -7.86 -5.43 -1.83
N LYS A 39 -9.10 -5.89 -1.69
CA LYS A 39 -10.26 -5.15 -2.15
C LYS A 39 -10.85 -4.43 -0.97
N LEU A 40 -10.86 -3.11 -1.04
CA LEU A 40 -11.56 -2.26 -0.09
C LEU A 40 -12.97 -1.98 -0.62
N ILE A 41 -13.76 -1.25 0.15
CA ILE A 41 -15.17 -0.99 -0.18
C ILE A 41 -15.31 -0.34 -1.56
N ARG A 42 -14.43 0.59 -1.92
CA ARG A 42 -14.49 1.32 -3.19
C ARG A 42 -13.29 1.07 -4.09
N ASP A 43 -12.16 0.78 -3.48
CA ASP A 43 -10.87 0.78 -4.16
C ASP A 43 -10.19 -0.56 -3.97
N SER A 44 -9.27 -0.85 -4.85
CA SER A 44 -8.36 -1.99 -4.68
C SER A 44 -6.94 -1.47 -4.58
N PHE A 45 -6.11 -2.13 -3.80
CA PHE A 45 -4.69 -1.86 -3.82
C PHE A 45 -3.91 -3.17 -3.88
N LEU A 46 -2.78 -3.09 -4.58
CA LEU A 46 -1.91 -4.23 -4.83
C LEU A 46 -0.53 -3.93 -4.29
N PHE A 47 0.12 -4.96 -3.78
CA PHE A 47 1.54 -4.89 -3.45
C PHE A 47 2.33 -5.62 -4.51
N THR A 48 3.28 -4.93 -5.11
CA THR A 48 4.26 -5.54 -5.98
C THR A 48 5.61 -5.60 -5.28
N ASP A 49 6.63 -6.07 -5.96
CA ASP A 49 8.00 -6.03 -5.43
C ASP A 49 8.62 -4.62 -5.44
N HIS A 50 7.93 -3.62 -6.01
CA HIS A 50 8.42 -2.25 -6.11
C HIS A 50 7.51 -1.19 -5.50
N ARG A 51 6.19 -1.40 -5.53
CA ARG A 51 5.25 -0.32 -5.20
C ARG A 51 3.92 -0.85 -4.67
N ILE A 52 3.17 0.06 -4.08
CA ILE A 52 1.74 -0.13 -3.86
C ILE A 52 1.04 0.46 -5.07
N VAL A 53 0.18 -0.31 -5.71
CA VAL A 53 -0.65 0.14 -6.83
C VAL A 53 -2.04 0.43 -6.30
N LEU A 54 -2.50 1.66 -6.48
CA LEU A 54 -3.82 2.10 -6.03
C LEU A 54 -4.74 2.13 -7.23
N ILE A 55 -5.83 1.37 -7.19
CA ILE A 55 -6.79 1.29 -8.29
C ILE A 55 -8.13 1.81 -7.78
N ASP A 56 -8.56 2.91 -8.35
CA ASP A 56 -9.77 3.62 -7.95
C ASP A 56 -10.73 3.71 -9.14
N HIS A 57 -11.94 3.19 -8.95
CA HIS A 57 -13.01 3.29 -9.94
C HIS A 57 -13.83 4.53 -9.67
N GLN A 58 -13.76 5.49 -10.60
CA GLN A 58 -14.37 6.80 -10.46
C GLN A 58 -15.61 6.94 -11.34
N GLY A 59 -16.47 7.88 -10.96
CA GLY A 59 -17.67 8.21 -11.69
C GLY A 59 -18.88 7.38 -11.26
N VAL A 60 -20.08 7.83 -11.65
CA VAL A 60 -21.34 7.18 -11.30
C VAL A 60 -21.44 5.77 -11.86
N THR A 61 -20.84 5.53 -13.02
CA THR A 61 -20.87 4.24 -13.71
C THR A 61 -19.64 3.38 -13.42
N GLY A 62 -18.66 3.89 -12.67
CA GLY A 62 -17.41 3.16 -12.41
C GLY A 62 -16.54 2.92 -13.64
N ARG A 63 -16.81 3.61 -14.76
CA ARG A 63 -16.07 3.39 -16.02
C ARG A 63 -14.70 4.04 -16.04
N LYS A 64 -14.51 5.10 -15.24
CA LYS A 64 -13.23 5.79 -15.17
C LYS A 64 -12.37 5.16 -14.10
N THR A 65 -11.19 4.69 -14.49
CA THR A 65 -10.25 4.06 -13.57
C THR A 65 -9.03 4.94 -13.40
N ARG A 66 -8.69 5.23 -12.15
CA ARG A 66 -7.45 5.92 -11.81
C ARG A 66 -6.48 4.91 -11.21
N VAL A 67 -5.28 4.88 -11.76
CA VAL A 67 -4.20 4.01 -11.26
C VAL A 67 -3.06 4.91 -10.78
N ALA A 68 -2.70 4.78 -9.52
CA ALA A 68 -1.62 5.55 -8.92
C ALA A 68 -0.66 4.60 -8.22
N SER A 69 0.52 5.10 -7.86
CA SER A 69 1.56 4.30 -7.26
C SER A 69 2.19 5.01 -6.08
N ILE A 70 2.55 4.20 -5.07
CA ILE A 70 3.42 4.65 -3.99
C ILE A 70 4.63 3.72 -4.00
N ALA A 71 5.82 4.27 -4.27
CA ALA A 71 7.05 3.48 -4.25
C ALA A 71 7.30 2.97 -2.82
N LEU A 72 7.56 1.68 -2.67
CA LEU A 72 7.78 1.10 -1.35
C LEU A 72 8.96 1.74 -0.62
N ASP A 73 10.01 2.10 -1.35
CA ASP A 73 11.20 2.72 -0.77
C ASP A 73 11.02 4.19 -0.38
N SER A 74 9.89 4.80 -0.73
CA SER A 74 9.58 6.20 -0.39
C SER A 74 8.80 6.36 0.93
N ILE A 75 8.27 5.29 1.48
CA ILE A 75 7.46 5.32 2.69
C ILE A 75 8.37 5.56 3.90
N TYR A 76 8.08 6.61 4.67
CA TYR A 76 8.91 6.98 5.80
C TYR A 76 8.18 7.01 7.14
N GLU A 77 6.85 6.97 7.13
CA GLU A 77 6.06 7.01 8.35
C GLU A 77 4.71 6.35 8.13
N VAL A 78 4.16 5.75 9.17
CA VAL A 78 2.85 5.12 9.14
C VAL A 78 2.10 5.42 10.42
N THR A 79 0.81 5.70 10.29
CA THR A 79 -0.10 5.94 11.41
C THR A 79 -1.24 4.93 11.34
N MET A 80 -1.63 4.40 12.47
CA MET A 80 -2.76 3.49 12.57
C MET A 80 -3.80 4.06 13.52
N GLU A 81 -5.08 3.98 13.13
CA GLU A 81 -6.20 4.25 14.03
C GLU A 81 -7.14 3.05 14.02
N THR A 82 -7.45 2.54 15.20
CA THR A 82 -8.42 1.47 15.34
C THR A 82 -9.79 2.05 15.62
N GLY A 83 -10.84 1.37 15.12
CA GLY A 83 -12.21 1.74 15.44
C GLY A 83 -12.47 1.61 16.94
N GLY A 84 -13.06 2.64 17.55
CA GLY A 84 -13.19 2.72 19.01
C GLY A 84 -14.25 1.81 19.61
N THR A 85 -15.30 1.45 18.86
CA THR A 85 -16.47 0.77 19.42
C THR A 85 -17.00 -0.37 18.54
N GLY A 86 -16.19 -1.08 17.86
CA GLY A 86 -16.64 -2.22 17.07
C GLY A 86 -17.56 -1.91 15.89
N PHE A 87 -17.99 -0.67 15.74
CA PHE A 87 -18.79 -0.21 14.59
C PHE A 87 -17.98 0.61 13.59
N ASP A 88 -16.82 1.09 14.01
CA ASP A 88 -15.99 1.95 13.19
C ASP A 88 -14.92 1.15 12.46
N ASP A 89 -14.60 1.56 11.26
CA ASP A 89 -13.52 0.98 10.49
C ASP A 89 -12.16 1.39 11.04
N SER A 90 -11.17 0.57 10.81
CA SER A 90 -9.77 0.89 11.14
C SER A 90 -9.12 1.60 9.96
N GLU A 91 -8.10 2.40 10.26
CA GLU A 91 -7.41 3.20 9.24
C GLU A 91 -5.89 3.04 9.35
N ILE A 92 -5.23 3.05 8.20
CA ILE A 92 -3.78 3.20 8.10
C ILE A 92 -3.49 4.37 7.17
N THR A 93 -2.66 5.30 7.64
CA THR A 93 -2.17 6.41 6.83
C THR A 93 -0.68 6.21 6.57
N LEU A 94 -0.31 6.16 5.30
CA LEU A 94 1.09 6.11 4.87
C LEU A 94 1.56 7.51 4.50
N HIS A 95 2.76 7.86 4.95
CA HIS A 95 3.45 9.09 4.58
C HIS A 95 4.65 8.71 3.73
N TYR A 96 4.79 9.35 2.58
CA TYR A 96 5.82 8.97 1.63
C TYR A 96 6.40 10.18 0.92
N ILE A 97 7.63 10.03 0.44
CA ILE A 97 8.37 11.06 -0.25
C ILE A 97 7.97 11.04 -1.72
N THR A 98 7.62 12.20 -2.28
CA THR A 98 7.21 12.34 -3.68
C THR A 98 8.29 12.99 -4.55
N SER A 99 9.27 13.66 -3.95
CA SER A 99 10.38 14.26 -4.70
C SER A 99 11.32 13.18 -5.25
N PRO A 100 11.96 13.41 -6.42
CA PRO A 100 12.85 12.41 -7.02
C PRO A 100 14.03 12.00 -6.15
N PHE A 101 14.53 12.93 -5.33
CA PHE A 101 15.65 12.67 -4.43
C PHE A 101 15.14 12.63 -3.00
N TYR A 102 15.36 11.50 -2.33
CA TYR A 102 14.86 11.29 -0.97
C TYR A 102 15.74 11.97 0.08
N LYS A 103 16.99 12.22 -0.23
CA LYS A 103 17.93 12.91 0.66
C LYS A 103 18.21 14.31 0.09
N SER A 104 17.39 15.25 0.47
CA SER A 104 17.42 16.60 -0.08
C SER A 104 16.92 17.59 0.97
N ASN A 105 17.35 18.85 0.86
CA ASN A 105 16.84 19.93 1.72
C ASN A 105 15.41 20.33 1.39
N ASN A 106 14.91 19.96 0.22
CA ASN A 106 13.57 20.28 -0.23
C ASN A 106 12.75 19.04 -0.54
N VAL A 107 12.69 18.13 0.43
CA VAL A 107 11.89 16.90 0.28
C VAL A 107 10.40 17.24 0.27
N GLN A 108 9.71 16.77 -0.75
CA GLN A 108 8.25 16.86 -0.82
C GLN A 108 7.65 15.54 -0.34
N VAL A 109 6.53 15.64 0.35
CA VAL A 109 5.87 14.48 0.94
C VAL A 109 4.38 14.51 0.64
N ALA A 110 3.76 13.33 0.72
CA ALA A 110 2.32 13.16 0.60
C ALA A 110 1.88 12.06 1.56
N SER A 111 0.59 11.91 1.71
CA SER A 111 0.02 10.84 2.52
C SER A 111 -1.16 10.20 1.80
N TYR A 112 -1.44 8.95 2.16
CA TYR A 112 -2.60 8.22 1.66
C TYR A 112 -3.21 7.40 2.79
N LYS A 113 -4.52 7.49 2.94
CA LYS A 113 -5.27 6.80 3.99
C LYS A 113 -6.01 5.60 3.39
N PHE A 114 -5.79 4.43 3.99
CA PHE A 114 -6.54 3.21 3.72
C PHE A 114 -7.55 2.98 4.82
N GLU A 115 -8.78 2.61 4.46
CA GLU A 115 -9.83 2.24 5.40
C GLU A 115 -10.11 0.74 5.28
N PHE A 116 -10.13 0.05 6.41
CA PHE A 116 -10.32 -1.39 6.49
C PHE A 116 -11.55 -1.72 7.32
N GLY A 117 -12.28 -2.76 6.91
CA GLY A 117 -13.40 -3.24 7.68
C GLY A 117 -12.99 -3.79 9.04
N LYS A 118 -13.94 -3.92 9.93
CA LYS A 118 -13.76 -4.29 11.34
C LYS A 118 -13.00 -5.59 11.58
N LYS A 119 -13.13 -6.55 10.67
CA LYS A 119 -12.53 -7.88 10.83
C LYS A 119 -11.09 -7.95 10.35
N PHE A 120 -10.59 -6.89 9.76
CA PHE A 120 -9.23 -6.86 9.23
C PHE A 120 -8.23 -6.66 10.37
N ASN A 121 -7.15 -7.44 10.36
CA ASN A 121 -6.07 -7.30 11.35
C ASN A 121 -5.15 -6.14 10.94
N VAL A 122 -5.57 -4.94 11.25
CA VAL A 122 -4.86 -3.71 10.88
C VAL A 122 -3.52 -3.61 11.61
N GLN A 123 -3.41 -4.17 12.81
CA GLN A 123 -2.19 -4.09 13.61
C GLN A 123 -1.02 -4.79 12.93
N SER A 124 -1.23 -5.96 12.34
CA SER A 124 -0.17 -6.68 11.63
C SER A 124 0.30 -5.91 10.41
N LEU A 125 -0.64 -5.31 9.66
CA LEU A 125 -0.31 -4.49 8.51
C LEU A 125 0.46 -3.24 8.93
N TYR A 126 0.05 -2.60 10.02
CA TYR A 126 0.76 -1.45 10.58
C TYR A 126 2.22 -1.80 10.91
N ILE A 127 2.44 -2.94 11.58
CA ILE A 127 3.80 -3.36 11.94
C ILE A 127 4.65 -3.62 10.67
N ALA A 128 4.04 -4.20 9.63
CA ALA A 128 4.73 -4.41 8.35
C ALA A 128 5.19 -3.10 7.74
N PHE A 129 4.31 -2.10 7.68
CA PHE A 129 4.66 -0.78 7.14
C PHE A 129 5.65 -0.03 8.04
N LEU A 130 5.50 -0.16 9.36
CA LEU A 130 6.44 0.47 10.28
C LEU A 130 7.85 -0.10 10.10
N THR A 131 7.96 -1.41 9.94
CA THR A 131 9.24 -2.08 9.69
C THR A 131 9.85 -1.59 8.38
N LEU A 132 9.04 -1.48 7.33
CA LEU A 132 9.48 -0.95 6.05
C LEU A 132 9.97 0.49 6.17
N ALA A 133 9.19 1.34 6.85
CA ALA A 133 9.58 2.74 7.07
C ALA A 133 10.91 2.84 7.82
N HIS A 134 11.09 2.02 8.84
CA HIS A 134 12.34 1.99 9.60
C HIS A 134 13.53 1.59 8.72
N GLN A 135 13.38 0.56 7.91
CA GLN A 135 14.41 0.14 6.97
C GLN A 135 14.74 1.24 5.95
N ASN A 136 13.72 1.94 5.47
CA ASN A 136 13.90 3.06 4.54
C ASN A 136 14.67 4.22 5.19
N HIS A 137 14.38 4.54 6.46
CA HIS A 137 15.14 5.53 7.20
C HIS A 137 16.62 5.18 7.28
N GLN A 138 16.92 3.93 7.59
CA GLN A 138 18.31 3.48 7.68
C GLN A 138 19.01 3.56 6.32
N ARG A 139 18.34 3.17 5.25
CA ARG A 139 18.90 3.18 3.90
C ARG A 139 19.13 4.62 3.41
N ILE A 140 18.15 5.51 3.62
CA ILE A 140 18.22 6.89 3.14
C ILE A 140 19.29 7.68 3.92
N ASN A 141 19.40 7.46 5.23
CA ASN A 141 20.29 8.22 6.10
C ASN A 141 21.64 7.56 6.30
N GLY A 142 21.78 6.31 5.92
CA GLY A 142 23.05 5.59 5.95
C GLY A 142 23.86 5.84 4.71
#